data_fa8072124dca07a1224f0926fc13f58c
#
_entry.id   fa8072124dca07a1224f0926fc13f58c
#
_cell.length_a   1.000
_cell.length_b   1.000
_cell.length_c   1.000
_cell.angle_alpha   90.00
_cell.angle_beta   90.00
_cell.angle_gamma   90.00
#
_symmetry.space_group_name_H-M   'P 1'
#
loop_
_entity.id
_entity.type
_entity.pdbx_description
1 polymer ?
#
loop_
_entity_poly.entity_id
_entity_poly.type
_entity_poly.pdbx_seq_one_letter_code
_entity_poly.pdbx_strand_id
1 'polypeptide(L)'
;MESNWTDFCESWLADEPDCLTVLEIKRITGYCKSSVQGWIDRGLITAYQTNRSNKIPKSSLLEFMASSYFRNMHVKSKKLKEKLNEFERMD
;
A
#
# COMPACT_ATOMS: atom_id res chain seq x y z
N MET A 1 22.27 10.64 5.60
CA MET A 1 20.90 11.12 5.41
C MET A 1 19.93 10.00 5.80
N GLU A 2 19.02 10.30 6.68
CA GLU A 2 18.08 9.28 7.14
C GLU A 2 17.04 8.95 6.07
N SER A 3 16.82 7.65 5.87
CA SER A 3 15.72 7.20 5.02
C SER A 3 14.43 7.40 5.79
N ASN A 4 13.40 7.92 5.14
CA ASN A 4 12.10 7.99 5.77
C ASN A 4 11.16 6.96 5.16
N TRP A 5 10.09 6.67 5.88
CA TRP A 5 9.14 5.63 5.47
C TRP A 5 8.47 5.96 4.13
N THR A 6 8.20 7.24 3.88
CA THR A 6 7.60 7.65 2.62
C THR A 6 8.49 7.32 1.43
N ASP A 7 9.78 7.63 1.54
CA ASP A 7 10.75 7.31 0.48
C ASP A 7 10.85 5.80 0.27
N PHE A 8 10.81 5.03 1.35
CA PHE A 8 10.84 3.58 1.27
C PHE A 8 9.60 3.05 0.52
N CYS A 9 8.43 3.61 0.81
CA CYS A 9 7.21 3.21 0.11
C CYS A 9 7.24 3.58 -1.36
N GLU A 10 7.81 4.72 -1.71
CA GLU A 10 7.99 5.11 -3.11
C GLU A 10 8.85 4.09 -3.85
N SER A 11 9.92 3.65 -3.21
CA SER A 11 10.80 2.62 -3.75
C SER A 11 10.05 1.29 -3.92
N TRP A 12 9.25 0.93 -2.94
CA TRP A 12 8.45 -0.28 -2.96
C TRP A 12 7.49 -0.31 -4.15
N LEU A 13 6.93 0.85 -4.51
CA LEU A 13 5.97 0.95 -5.60
C LEU A 13 6.59 1.40 -6.93
N ALA A 14 7.90 1.58 -6.97
CA ALA A 14 8.57 2.17 -8.14
C ALA A 14 8.31 1.44 -9.45
N ASP A 15 8.23 0.10 -9.39
CA ASP A 15 8.04 -0.72 -10.59
C ASP A 15 6.57 -1.01 -10.91
N GLU A 16 5.66 -0.47 -10.10
CA GLU A 16 4.23 -0.73 -10.29
C GLU A 16 3.62 0.29 -11.24
N PRO A 17 2.56 -0.08 -11.98
CA PRO A 17 1.90 0.86 -12.89
C PRO A 17 1.21 1.99 -12.14
N ASP A 18 0.90 3.07 -12.86
CA ASP A 18 0.27 4.26 -12.28
C ASP A 18 -1.13 4.00 -11.73
N CYS A 19 -1.84 3.03 -12.29
CA CYS A 19 -3.15 2.62 -11.82
C CYS A 19 -3.12 1.16 -11.45
N LEU A 20 -3.71 0.83 -10.31
CA LEU A 20 -3.67 -0.51 -9.75
C LEU A 20 -5.07 -1.07 -9.56
N THR A 21 -5.18 -2.40 -9.60
CA THR A 21 -6.42 -3.10 -9.25
C THR A 21 -6.34 -3.58 -7.81
N VAL A 22 -7.50 -3.99 -7.26
CA VAL A 22 -7.54 -4.59 -5.92
C VAL A 22 -6.62 -5.81 -5.85
N LEU A 23 -6.60 -6.64 -6.89
CA LEU A 23 -5.75 -7.82 -6.91
C LEU A 23 -4.26 -7.47 -6.89
N GLU A 24 -3.89 -6.41 -7.58
CA GLU A 24 -2.50 -5.95 -7.57
C GLU A 24 -2.10 -5.42 -6.20
N ILE A 25 -2.99 -4.68 -5.55
CA ILE A 25 -2.72 -4.17 -4.21
C ILE A 25 -2.60 -5.32 -3.21
N LYS A 26 -3.46 -6.33 -3.34
CA LYS A 26 -3.37 -7.54 -2.53
C LYS A 26 -1.99 -8.19 -2.67
N ARG A 27 -1.49 -8.30 -3.90
CA ARG A 27 -0.16 -8.86 -4.17
C ARG A 27 0.95 -8.00 -3.57
N ILE A 28 0.84 -6.70 -3.74
CA ILE A 28 1.87 -5.76 -3.28
C ILE A 28 1.96 -5.72 -1.76
N THR A 29 0.82 -5.61 -1.08
CA THR A 29 0.77 -5.41 0.37
C THR A 29 0.70 -6.70 1.16
N GLY A 30 0.28 -7.79 0.54
CA GLY A 30 0.10 -9.06 1.23
C GLY A 30 -1.17 -9.16 2.08
N TYR A 31 -2.03 -8.16 2.02
CA TYR A 31 -3.31 -8.21 2.72
C TYR A 31 -4.36 -8.87 1.84
N CYS A 32 -5.42 -9.39 2.45
CA CYS A 32 -6.48 -10.05 1.70
C CYS A 32 -7.39 -9.03 1.01
N LYS A 33 -8.16 -9.54 0.04
CA LYS A 33 -9.05 -8.69 -0.75
C LYS A 33 -10.03 -7.92 0.13
N SER A 34 -10.57 -8.54 1.17
CA SER A 34 -11.53 -7.88 2.05
C SER A 34 -10.91 -6.73 2.82
N SER A 35 -9.64 -6.85 3.19
CA SER A 35 -8.93 -5.75 3.85
C SER A 35 -8.76 -4.57 2.90
N VAL A 36 -8.32 -4.84 1.67
CA VAL A 36 -8.13 -3.80 0.66
C VAL A 36 -9.46 -3.12 0.35
N GLN A 37 -10.51 -3.90 0.18
CA GLN A 37 -11.84 -3.36 -0.09
C GLN A 37 -12.32 -2.51 1.09
N GLY A 38 -12.03 -2.92 2.30
CA GLY A 38 -12.35 -2.14 3.50
C GLY A 38 -11.67 -0.78 3.51
N TRP A 39 -10.41 -0.71 3.06
CA TRP A 39 -9.71 0.56 2.97
C TRP A 39 -10.38 1.50 1.98
N ILE A 40 -10.83 0.96 0.86
CA ILE A 40 -11.56 1.74 -0.16
C ILE A 40 -12.89 2.21 0.42
N ASP A 41 -13.63 1.33 1.06
CA ASP A 41 -14.95 1.63 1.62
C ASP A 41 -14.89 2.69 2.72
N ARG A 42 -13.79 2.73 3.45
CA ARG A 42 -13.59 3.73 4.52
C ARG A 42 -13.01 5.05 4.00
N GLY A 43 -12.72 5.12 2.72
CA GLY A 43 -12.13 6.31 2.14
C GLY A 43 -10.64 6.50 2.43
N LEU A 44 -9.98 5.46 2.92
CA LEU A 44 -8.53 5.52 3.18
C LEU A 44 -7.72 5.51 1.90
N ILE A 45 -8.25 4.87 0.87
CA ILE A 45 -7.67 4.83 -0.47
C ILE A 45 -8.75 5.28 -1.44
N THR A 46 -8.40 6.20 -2.33
CA THR A 46 -9.32 6.65 -3.38
C THR A 46 -9.34 5.62 -4.51
N ALA A 47 -10.53 5.24 -4.94
CA ALA A 47 -10.69 4.33 -6.06
C ALA A 47 -11.65 4.94 -7.08
N TYR A 48 -11.32 4.75 -8.35
CA TYR A 48 -12.19 5.17 -9.44
C TYR A 48 -12.83 3.94 -10.05
N GLN A 49 -14.16 3.95 -10.09
CA GLN A 49 -14.88 2.84 -10.66
C GLN A 49 -14.96 2.98 -12.17
N THR A 50 -14.46 1.99 -12.88
CA THR A 50 -14.63 1.85 -14.30
C THR A 50 -15.58 0.69 -14.55
N ASN A 51 -15.98 0.45 -15.78
CA ASN A 51 -17.07 -0.46 -16.15
C ASN A 51 -17.27 -1.69 -15.22
N ARG A 52 -16.22 -2.38 -14.85
CA ARG A 52 -16.36 -3.60 -14.06
C ARG A 52 -15.33 -3.74 -12.93
N SER A 53 -14.50 -2.73 -12.74
CA SER A 53 -13.46 -2.85 -11.74
C SER A 53 -13.13 -1.50 -11.13
N ASN A 54 -12.51 -1.54 -9.97
CA ASN A 54 -11.98 -0.35 -9.34
C ASN A 54 -10.55 -0.13 -9.80
N LYS A 55 -10.22 1.10 -10.14
CA LYS A 55 -8.86 1.50 -10.46
C LYS A 55 -8.36 2.43 -9.37
N ILE A 56 -7.23 2.11 -8.81
CA ILE A 56 -6.67 2.85 -7.70
C ILE A 56 -5.37 3.53 -8.18
N PRO A 57 -5.30 4.87 -8.17
CA PRO A 57 -4.05 5.54 -8.53
C PRO A 57 -2.93 5.10 -7.58
N LYS A 58 -1.76 4.86 -8.14
CA LYS A 58 -0.60 4.48 -7.32
C LYS A 58 -0.31 5.53 -6.25
N SER A 59 -0.51 6.81 -6.58
CA SER A 59 -0.29 7.89 -5.62
C SER A 59 -1.22 7.79 -4.40
N SER A 60 -2.46 7.36 -4.61
CA SER A 60 -3.39 7.17 -3.49
C SER A 60 -2.95 6.04 -2.59
N LEU A 61 -2.51 4.93 -3.17
CA LEU A 61 -1.97 3.82 -2.39
C LEU A 61 -0.71 4.25 -1.64
N LEU A 62 0.17 5.00 -2.30
CA LEU A 62 1.39 5.49 -1.68
C LEU A 62 1.09 6.35 -0.46
N GLU A 63 0.15 7.28 -0.57
CA GLU A 63 -0.25 8.11 0.57
C GLU A 63 -0.74 7.28 1.73
N PHE A 64 -1.55 6.26 1.46
CA PHE A 64 -2.04 5.37 2.50
C PHE A 64 -0.89 4.60 3.15
N MET A 65 -0.02 4.01 2.34
CA MET A 65 1.11 3.22 2.84
C MET A 65 2.10 4.07 3.62
N ALA A 66 2.26 5.33 3.24
CA ALA A 66 3.16 6.24 3.94
C ALA A 66 2.58 6.74 5.26
N SER A 67 1.27 6.56 5.47
CA SER A 67 0.64 7.01 6.70
C SER A 67 0.99 6.12 7.88
N SER A 68 0.87 6.68 9.08
CA SER A 68 1.08 5.89 10.29
C SER A 68 0.03 4.80 10.46
N TYR A 69 -1.16 5.00 9.89
CA TYR A 69 -2.21 3.99 9.92
C TYR A 69 -1.73 2.65 9.36
N PHE A 70 -1.18 2.67 8.14
CA PHE A 70 -0.70 1.45 7.50
C PHE A 70 0.50 0.85 8.25
N ARG A 71 1.46 1.68 8.58
CA ARG A 71 2.69 1.24 9.24
C ARG A 71 2.42 0.61 10.61
N ASN A 72 1.44 1.15 11.34
CA ASN A 72 1.13 0.72 12.69
C ASN A 72 -0.10 -0.17 12.79
N MET A 73 -0.52 -0.77 11.69
CA MET A 73 -1.66 -1.68 11.71
C MET A 73 -1.47 -2.78 12.74
N HIS A 74 -2.52 -3.06 13.49
CA HIS A 74 -2.50 -4.07 14.54
C HIS A 74 -2.13 -5.45 13.99
N VAL A 75 -2.77 -5.86 12.91
CA VAL A 75 -2.46 -7.11 12.23
C VAL A 75 -1.65 -6.78 10.98
N LYS A 76 -0.40 -7.22 10.94
CA LYS A 76 0.49 -6.95 9.83
C LYS A 76 0.61 -8.16 8.93
N SER A 77 0.54 -7.95 7.62
CA SER A 77 0.77 -9.02 6.65
C SER A 77 2.24 -9.43 6.69
N LYS A 78 2.52 -10.64 6.22
CA LYS A 78 3.89 -11.12 6.11
C LYS A 78 4.73 -10.17 5.24
N LYS A 79 4.14 -9.66 4.15
CA LYS A 79 4.81 -8.75 3.25
C LYS A 79 5.20 -7.45 3.95
N LEU A 80 4.28 -6.88 4.73
CA LEU A 80 4.57 -5.66 5.48
C LEU A 80 5.66 -5.90 6.53
N LYS A 81 5.62 -7.03 7.22
CA LYS A 81 6.65 -7.38 8.20
C LYS A 81 8.02 -7.44 7.55
N GLU A 82 8.11 -8.07 6.37
CA GLU A 82 9.36 -8.16 5.62
C GLU A 82 9.87 -6.78 5.22
N LYS A 83 8.95 -5.92 4.75
CA LYS A 83 9.32 -4.56 4.33
C LYS A 83 9.74 -3.69 5.52
N LEU A 84 9.09 -3.84 6.66
CA LEU A 84 9.50 -3.10 7.85
C LEU A 84 10.90 -3.52 8.30
N ASN A 85 11.21 -4.82 8.22
CA ASN A 85 12.55 -5.29 8.56
C ASN A 85 13.60 -4.74 7.59
N GLU A 86 13.29 -4.69 6.30
CA GLU A 86 14.19 -4.09 5.32
C GLU A 86 14.42 -2.61 5.63
N PHE A 87 13.36 -1.90 5.94
CA PHE A 87 13.44 -0.47 6.24
C PHE A 87 14.32 -0.23 7.48
N GLU A 88 14.13 -1.02 8.52
CA GLU A 88 14.92 -0.88 9.75
C GLU A 88 16.40 -1.16 9.52
N ARG A 89 16.73 -2.04 8.59
CA ARG A 89 18.12 -2.36 8.25
C ARG A 89 18.81 -1.28 7.42
N MET A 90 18.05 -0.38 6.83
CA MET A 90 18.61 0.66 5.98
C MET A 90 19.28 1.78 6.76
N ASP A 91 19.02 1.88 8.03
CA ASP A 91 19.59 2.94 8.90
C ASP A 91 20.80 2.46 9.69
#